data_e00d5fc8a0339053bbca36237a32f0ee
#
_entry.id   e00d5fc8a0339053bbca36237a32f0ee
#
_cell.length_a   1.000
_cell.length_b   1.000
_cell.length_c   1.000
_cell.angle_alpha   90.00
_cell.angle_beta   90.00
_cell.angle_gamma   90.00
#
_symmetry.space_group_name_H-M   'P 1'
#
loop_
_entity.id
_entity.type
_entity.pdbx_description
1 polymer ?
#
loop_
_entity_poly.entity_id
_entity_poly.type
_entity_poly.pdbx_seq_one_letter_code
_entity_poly.pdbx_strand_id
1 'polypeptide(L)'
;MMNNANEISRQTKLFGFIGVEAGVSRFSAIMNKKFKANNDDTMMIPMNIREDDLYFTVSNMKKSHVNGAVISNEYVAKIVDILEDASELVKRSGMCDIVFKEGEKLRGDLFSTRVLTEHLKDLLVSKIAIIGTNHHAKAFSFLACGFNVRYFDENLEELMAFTEEVELHDPDLNRISKDMSLDFSAFDAVLDFSNMSSLNMINTLAKFNFDMKNNKEFSALKQRANELNAVYTSYDDIIEKLCDRAYKTIIQ
;
A
#
# COMPACT_ATOMS: atom_id res chain seq x y z
N MET A 1 -6.25 -31.22 28.36
CA MET A 1 -7.28 -30.20 28.18
C MET A 1 -7.10 -29.63 26.78
N MET A 2 -8.02 -29.88 25.85
CA MET A 2 -7.98 -29.26 24.52
C MET A 2 -8.35 -27.78 24.71
N ASN A 3 -7.38 -26.88 24.60
CA ASN A 3 -7.67 -25.46 24.48
C ASN A 3 -8.40 -25.25 23.16
N ASN A 4 -9.65 -24.85 23.24
CA ASN A 4 -10.41 -24.39 22.09
C ASN A 4 -9.75 -23.11 21.56
N ALA A 5 -8.94 -23.24 20.52
CA ALA A 5 -8.15 -22.17 19.90
C ALA A 5 -8.99 -21.05 19.23
N ASN A 6 -10.26 -20.89 19.60
CA ASN A 6 -11.19 -19.88 19.09
C ASN A 6 -11.85 -19.04 20.21
N GLU A 7 -11.45 -19.19 21.48
CA GLU A 7 -11.99 -18.35 22.54
C GLU A 7 -11.13 -17.10 22.72
N ILE A 8 -11.71 -15.93 22.46
CA ILE A 8 -11.12 -14.63 22.78
C ILE A 8 -11.02 -14.54 24.31
N SER A 9 -9.80 -14.55 24.84
CA SER A 9 -9.53 -14.33 26.26
C SER A 9 -9.35 -12.83 26.54
N ARG A 10 -9.31 -12.44 27.83
CA ARG A 10 -8.94 -11.06 28.20
C ARG A 10 -7.47 -10.72 27.87
N GLN A 11 -6.65 -11.71 27.56
CA GLN A 11 -5.25 -11.55 27.23
C GLN A 11 -5.00 -11.49 25.71
N THR A 12 -5.99 -11.89 24.91
CA THR A 12 -5.89 -11.88 23.43
C THR A 12 -5.64 -10.47 22.91
N LYS A 13 -4.54 -10.27 22.19
CA LYS A 13 -4.25 -9.00 21.52
C LYS A 13 -5.18 -8.82 20.33
N LEU A 14 -5.90 -7.70 20.29
CA LEU A 14 -6.83 -7.39 19.22
C LEU A 14 -6.23 -6.36 18.26
N PHE A 15 -6.26 -6.68 16.98
CA PHE A 15 -5.93 -5.75 15.89
C PHE A 15 -7.14 -5.56 14.99
N GLY A 16 -7.34 -4.33 14.49
CA GLY A 16 -8.31 -4.04 13.45
C GLY A 16 -7.72 -4.25 12.05
N PHE A 17 -8.55 -4.57 11.08
CA PHE A 17 -8.31 -4.28 9.67
C PHE A 17 -9.38 -3.28 9.24
N ILE A 18 -9.00 -2.01 9.05
CA ILE A 18 -9.91 -0.89 8.81
C ILE A 18 -9.99 -0.59 7.32
N GLY A 19 -11.19 -0.60 6.77
CA GLY A 19 -11.47 -0.25 5.39
C GLY A 19 -12.96 -0.13 5.13
N VAL A 20 -13.36 0.38 3.97
CA VAL A 20 -14.78 0.48 3.58
C VAL A 20 -15.41 -0.91 3.50
N GLU A 21 -14.69 -1.86 2.92
CA GLU A 21 -15.13 -3.25 2.73
C GLU A 21 -14.18 -4.26 3.39
N ALA A 22 -13.68 -3.94 4.58
CA ALA A 22 -12.71 -4.79 5.31
C ALA A 22 -13.21 -6.23 5.51
N GLY A 23 -14.52 -6.42 5.70
CA GLY A 23 -15.13 -7.73 5.93
C GLY A 23 -15.09 -8.70 4.72
N VAL A 24 -14.90 -8.19 3.51
CA VAL A 24 -14.78 -9.02 2.30
C VAL A 24 -13.32 -9.21 1.85
N SER A 25 -12.39 -8.52 2.49
CA SER A 25 -10.96 -8.71 2.25
C SER A 25 -10.47 -10.03 2.86
N ARG A 26 -9.60 -10.73 2.14
CA ARG A 26 -8.95 -11.94 2.67
C ARG A 26 -7.89 -11.64 3.73
N PHE A 27 -7.49 -10.35 3.90
CA PHE A 27 -6.38 -9.96 4.77
C PHE A 27 -6.54 -10.47 6.20
N SER A 28 -7.68 -10.17 6.85
CA SER A 28 -7.94 -10.61 8.23
C SER A 28 -7.97 -12.12 8.37
N ALA A 29 -8.52 -12.84 7.39
CA ALA A 29 -8.57 -14.30 7.40
C ALA A 29 -7.17 -14.93 7.31
N ILE A 30 -6.32 -14.40 6.43
CA ILE A 30 -4.92 -14.84 6.29
C ILE A 30 -4.14 -14.55 7.57
N MET A 31 -4.28 -13.35 8.14
CA MET A 31 -3.61 -12.96 9.39
C MET A 31 -4.02 -13.88 10.55
N ASN A 32 -5.32 -14.13 10.73
CA ASN A 32 -5.81 -15.03 11.79
C ASN A 32 -5.31 -16.46 11.61
N LYS A 33 -5.20 -16.94 10.37
CA LYS A 33 -4.58 -18.24 10.09
C LYS A 33 -3.10 -18.27 10.49
N LYS A 34 -2.35 -17.19 10.25
CA LYS A 34 -0.93 -17.06 10.63
C LYS A 34 -0.77 -17.01 12.15
N PHE A 35 -1.55 -16.18 12.86
CA PHE A 35 -1.53 -16.14 14.32
C PHE A 35 -1.80 -17.53 14.92
N LYS A 36 -2.83 -18.20 14.45
CA LYS A 36 -3.17 -19.56 14.92
C LYS A 36 -2.06 -20.57 14.64
N ALA A 37 -1.45 -20.53 13.46
CA ALA A 37 -0.38 -21.47 13.08
C ALA A 37 0.89 -21.32 13.95
N ASN A 38 1.12 -20.11 14.48
CA ASN A 38 2.28 -19.82 15.34
C ASN A 38 1.93 -19.81 16.85
N ASN A 39 0.68 -20.16 17.21
CA ASN A 39 0.17 -20.12 18.58
C ASN A 39 0.23 -18.73 19.23
N ASP A 40 0.11 -17.66 18.44
CA ASP A 40 0.04 -16.30 18.95
C ASP A 40 -1.38 -16.02 19.46
N ASP A 41 -1.51 -15.55 20.70
CA ASP A 41 -2.77 -15.10 21.28
C ASP A 41 -3.13 -13.70 20.75
N THR A 42 -3.33 -13.64 19.44
CA THR A 42 -3.63 -12.43 18.68
C THR A 42 -4.75 -12.69 17.70
N MET A 43 -5.64 -11.72 17.52
CA MET A 43 -6.75 -11.80 16.57
C MET A 43 -6.89 -10.51 15.78
N MET A 44 -7.14 -10.62 14.47
CA MET A 44 -7.47 -9.49 13.62
C MET A 44 -8.96 -9.49 13.29
N ILE A 45 -9.61 -8.35 13.53
CA ILE A 45 -11.04 -8.13 13.34
C ILE A 45 -11.23 -7.21 12.13
N PRO A 46 -11.97 -7.63 11.09
CA PRO A 46 -12.33 -6.73 10.00
C PRO A 46 -13.32 -5.67 10.49
N MET A 47 -13.04 -4.41 10.20
CA MET A 47 -13.81 -3.25 10.62
C MET A 47 -14.25 -2.45 9.39
N ASN A 48 -15.50 -2.62 8.97
CA ASN A 48 -16.09 -1.84 7.89
C ASN A 48 -16.40 -0.43 8.41
N ILE A 49 -15.58 0.54 8.06
CA ILE A 49 -15.66 1.92 8.51
C ILE A 49 -15.88 2.82 7.31
N ARG A 50 -16.87 3.70 7.38
CA ARG A 50 -17.07 4.76 6.38
C ARG A 50 -16.08 5.89 6.61
N GLU A 51 -15.82 6.67 5.57
CA GLU A 51 -14.89 7.79 5.65
C GLU A 51 -15.24 8.78 6.76
N ASP A 52 -16.52 9.13 6.90
CA ASP A 52 -17.01 10.06 7.92
C ASP A 52 -16.76 9.58 9.36
N ASP A 53 -16.69 8.24 9.55
CA ASP A 53 -16.47 7.63 10.86
C ASP A 53 -15.00 7.30 11.14
N LEU A 54 -14.11 7.48 10.16
CA LEU A 54 -12.71 7.07 10.22
C LEU A 54 -11.97 7.76 11.36
N TYR A 55 -12.04 9.10 11.41
CA TYR A 55 -11.39 9.91 12.44
C TYR A 55 -11.83 9.50 13.84
N PHE A 56 -13.15 9.37 14.05
CA PHE A 56 -13.72 8.98 15.33
C PHE A 56 -13.26 7.58 15.74
N THR A 57 -13.31 6.62 14.82
CA THR A 57 -12.95 5.23 15.08
C THR A 57 -11.48 5.10 15.45
N VAL A 58 -10.58 5.66 14.63
CA VAL A 58 -9.13 5.57 14.86
C VAL A 58 -8.74 6.32 16.13
N SER A 59 -9.25 7.54 16.37
CA SER A 59 -8.95 8.32 17.58
C SER A 59 -9.40 7.60 18.86
N ASN A 60 -10.53 6.89 18.83
CA ASN A 60 -11.04 6.15 19.98
C ASN A 60 -10.32 4.81 20.24
N MET A 61 -9.48 4.33 19.32
CA MET A 61 -8.65 3.16 19.60
C MET A 61 -7.78 3.34 20.84
N LYS A 62 -7.34 4.57 21.16
CA LYS A 62 -6.59 4.90 22.37
C LYS A 62 -7.29 4.46 23.67
N LYS A 63 -8.62 4.53 23.68
CA LYS A 63 -9.48 4.19 24.85
C LYS A 63 -10.08 2.79 24.77
N SER A 64 -9.80 2.05 23.71
CA SER A 64 -10.34 0.72 23.46
C SER A 64 -9.37 -0.39 23.90
N HIS A 65 -9.81 -1.65 23.78
CA HIS A 65 -8.96 -2.83 23.97
C HIS A 65 -8.21 -3.24 22.70
N VAL A 66 -8.33 -2.46 21.60
CA VAL A 66 -7.63 -2.73 20.33
C VAL A 66 -6.18 -2.25 20.46
N ASN A 67 -5.23 -3.11 20.12
CA ASN A 67 -3.79 -2.84 20.24
C ASN A 67 -3.22 -2.09 19.03
N GLY A 68 -3.94 -2.11 17.91
CA GLY A 68 -3.55 -1.45 16.68
C GLY A 68 -4.47 -1.81 15.53
N ALA A 69 -4.17 -1.31 14.35
CA ALA A 69 -4.92 -1.64 13.14
C ALA A 69 -4.02 -1.63 11.90
N VAL A 70 -4.32 -2.51 10.96
CA VAL A 70 -3.88 -2.38 9.56
C VAL A 70 -4.94 -1.58 8.82
N ILE A 71 -4.49 -0.67 7.97
CA ILE A 71 -5.32 0.30 7.26
C ILE A 71 -5.38 -0.08 5.79
N SER A 72 -6.57 -0.19 5.27
CA SER A 72 -6.81 -0.44 3.86
C SER A 72 -6.41 0.75 2.99
N ASN A 73 -6.07 0.48 1.75
CA ASN A 73 -5.42 1.41 0.82
C ASN A 73 -6.15 2.75 0.65
N GLU A 74 -7.48 2.75 0.68
CA GLU A 74 -8.31 3.96 0.55
C GLU A 74 -8.17 4.96 1.70
N TYR A 75 -7.60 4.52 2.84
CA TYR A 75 -7.46 5.34 4.05
C TYR A 75 -6.02 5.67 4.46
N VAL A 76 -5.02 5.10 3.79
CA VAL A 76 -3.61 5.22 4.21
C VAL A 76 -3.09 6.66 4.31
N ALA A 77 -3.59 7.58 3.47
CA ALA A 77 -3.24 8.99 3.56
C ALA A 77 -4.11 9.75 4.58
N LYS A 78 -5.36 9.32 4.79
CA LYS A 78 -6.35 10.04 5.60
C LYS A 78 -6.14 9.90 7.10
N ILE A 79 -5.41 8.87 7.54
CA ILE A 79 -5.19 8.63 8.97
C ILE A 79 -3.94 9.32 9.52
N VAL A 80 -3.09 9.88 8.67
CA VAL A 80 -1.80 10.43 9.10
C VAL A 80 -1.97 11.57 10.10
N ASP A 81 -2.97 12.44 9.89
CA ASP A 81 -3.27 13.58 10.78
C ASP A 81 -3.86 13.16 12.14
N ILE A 82 -4.22 11.87 12.30
CA ILE A 82 -4.78 11.34 13.55
C ILE A 82 -3.67 10.81 14.47
N LEU A 83 -2.47 10.60 13.94
CA LEU A 83 -1.35 9.98 14.65
C LEU A 83 -0.62 11.00 15.52
N GLU A 84 -0.21 10.61 16.73
CA GLU A 84 0.65 11.41 17.59
C GLU A 84 2.13 11.15 17.32
N ASP A 85 2.48 10.00 16.75
CA ASP A 85 3.84 9.67 16.33
C ASP A 85 3.80 8.81 15.07
N ALA A 86 4.87 8.86 14.30
CA ALA A 86 4.98 8.11 13.06
C ALA A 86 6.44 7.87 12.67
N SER A 87 6.69 6.79 11.92
CA SER A 87 8.00 6.54 11.34
C SER A 87 8.38 7.62 10.32
N GLU A 88 9.67 7.82 10.07
CA GLU A 88 10.16 8.81 9.11
C GLU A 88 9.57 8.58 7.70
N LEU A 89 9.36 7.33 7.31
CA LEU A 89 8.74 7.02 6.02
C LEU A 89 7.29 7.51 5.96
N VAL A 90 6.51 7.36 7.04
CA VAL A 90 5.14 7.89 7.14
C VAL A 90 5.15 9.42 7.06
N LYS A 91 6.00 10.10 7.85
CA LYS A 91 6.10 11.57 7.87
C LYS A 91 6.44 12.14 6.50
N ARG A 92 7.38 11.53 5.80
CA ARG A 92 7.84 11.99 4.48
C ARG A 92 6.85 11.66 3.36
N SER A 93 6.23 10.47 3.39
CA SER A 93 5.33 10.05 2.31
C SER A 93 3.88 10.53 2.48
N GLY A 94 3.47 10.88 3.71
CA GLY A 94 2.10 11.22 4.01
C GLY A 94 1.14 10.03 3.92
N MET A 95 1.60 8.79 4.14
CA MET A 95 0.74 7.61 4.20
C MET A 95 1.17 6.63 5.29
N CYS A 96 0.19 5.94 5.87
CA CYS A 96 0.37 4.98 6.96
C CYS A 96 -0.56 3.79 6.74
N ASP A 97 -0.05 2.58 6.79
CA ASP A 97 -0.84 1.35 6.59
C ASP A 97 -0.90 0.44 7.82
N ILE A 98 -0.19 0.79 8.90
CA ILE A 98 -0.31 0.12 10.18
C ILE A 98 -0.19 1.11 11.33
N VAL A 99 -1.09 1.00 12.29
CA VAL A 99 -1.14 1.85 13.49
C VAL A 99 -1.01 0.97 14.72
N PHE A 100 -0.18 1.38 15.67
CA PHE A 100 -0.02 0.77 16.98
C PHE A 100 -0.52 1.70 18.07
N LYS A 101 -1.17 1.13 19.06
CA LYS A 101 -1.51 1.84 20.29
C LYS A 101 -0.38 1.68 21.30
N GLU A 102 0.26 2.80 21.66
CA GLU A 102 1.32 2.90 22.64
C GLU A 102 0.86 3.78 23.80
N GLY A 103 0.26 3.15 24.82
CA GLY A 103 -0.40 3.88 25.91
C GLY A 103 -1.61 4.68 25.39
N GLU A 104 -1.55 6.01 25.53
CA GLU A 104 -2.58 6.93 25.03
C GLU A 104 -2.26 7.54 23.66
N LYS A 105 -1.22 7.04 22.97
CA LYS A 105 -0.78 7.52 21.65
C LYS A 105 -1.02 6.48 20.59
N LEU A 106 -1.18 6.96 19.36
CA LEU A 106 -1.17 6.15 18.15
C LEU A 106 0.11 6.43 17.38
N ARG A 107 0.88 5.37 17.14
CA ARG A 107 2.09 5.42 16.32
C ARG A 107 1.87 4.72 14.99
N GLY A 108 2.14 5.42 13.91
CA GLY A 108 2.01 4.89 12.55
C GLY A 108 3.32 4.38 11.97
N ASP A 109 3.21 3.34 11.14
CA ASP A 109 4.30 2.86 10.28
C ASP A 109 3.75 2.47 8.89
N LEU A 110 4.66 2.13 7.98
CA LEU A 110 4.36 1.80 6.59
C LEU A 110 5.10 0.53 6.18
N PHE A 111 4.36 -0.54 5.86
CA PHE A 111 4.94 -1.81 5.47
C PHE A 111 4.68 -2.19 3.99
N SER A 112 3.55 -1.79 3.39
CA SER A 112 3.16 -2.23 2.05
C SER A 112 4.17 -1.81 0.97
N THR A 113 4.66 -0.57 1.03
CA THR A 113 5.66 -0.08 0.08
C THR A 113 6.99 -0.85 0.21
N ARG A 114 7.38 -1.24 1.43
CA ARG A 114 8.55 -2.11 1.64
C ARG A 114 8.36 -3.47 0.99
N VAL A 115 7.15 -4.05 1.12
CA VAL A 115 6.81 -5.33 0.49
C VAL A 115 6.87 -5.22 -1.03
N LEU A 116 6.31 -4.15 -1.61
CA LEU A 116 6.38 -3.91 -3.05
C LEU A 116 7.85 -3.79 -3.52
N THR A 117 8.65 -3.00 -2.80
CA THR A 117 10.07 -2.81 -3.12
C THR A 117 10.84 -4.13 -3.07
N GLU A 118 10.62 -4.94 -2.03
CA GLU A 118 11.24 -6.26 -1.90
C GLU A 118 10.76 -7.21 -2.99
N HIS A 119 9.47 -7.19 -3.32
CA HIS A 119 8.91 -8.01 -4.39
C HIS A 119 9.54 -7.70 -5.75
N LEU A 120 9.73 -6.41 -6.08
CA LEU A 120 10.41 -6.00 -7.31
C LEU A 120 11.88 -6.46 -7.34
N LYS A 121 12.58 -6.41 -6.20
CA LYS A 121 13.95 -6.94 -6.08
C LYS A 121 13.99 -8.46 -6.29
N ASP A 122 13.05 -9.22 -5.73
CA ASP A 122 12.92 -10.67 -5.95
C ASP A 122 12.72 -11.02 -7.44
N LEU A 123 12.00 -10.14 -8.17
CA LEU A 123 11.78 -10.27 -9.61
C LEU A 123 12.97 -9.80 -10.46
N LEU A 124 14.05 -9.36 -9.84
CA LEU A 124 15.24 -8.81 -10.48
C LEU A 124 14.95 -7.59 -11.37
N VAL A 125 13.95 -6.80 -10.98
CA VAL A 125 13.62 -5.53 -11.64
C VAL A 125 14.75 -4.53 -11.40
N SER A 126 15.14 -3.79 -12.42
CA SER A 126 16.15 -2.73 -12.33
C SER A 126 15.67 -1.39 -12.91
N LYS A 127 14.86 -1.42 -13.96
CA LYS A 127 14.34 -0.22 -14.64
C LYS A 127 12.84 -0.12 -14.44
N ILE A 128 12.38 0.98 -13.87
CA ILE A 128 10.99 1.20 -13.48
C ILE A 128 10.44 2.48 -14.13
N ALA A 129 9.26 2.38 -14.73
CA ALA A 129 8.43 3.53 -15.06
C ALA A 129 7.38 3.73 -13.95
N ILE A 130 7.34 4.90 -13.33
CA ILE A 130 6.31 5.30 -12.37
C ILE A 130 5.36 6.27 -13.05
N ILE A 131 4.06 6.00 -12.99
CA ILE A 131 3.01 6.87 -13.49
C ILE A 131 2.26 7.45 -12.28
N GLY A 132 2.21 8.80 -12.18
CA GLY A 132 1.56 9.50 -11.09
C GLY A 132 2.51 9.90 -9.95
N THR A 133 2.02 10.83 -9.12
CA THR A 133 2.81 11.53 -8.09
C THR A 133 2.17 11.49 -6.70
N ASN A 134 1.25 10.54 -6.46
CA ASN A 134 0.54 10.42 -5.20
C ASN A 134 1.42 9.92 -4.04
N HIS A 135 0.82 9.71 -2.87
CA HIS A 135 1.51 9.23 -1.67
C HIS A 135 2.23 7.88 -1.85
N HIS A 136 1.70 6.97 -2.68
CA HIS A 136 2.37 5.71 -3.01
C HIS A 136 3.65 5.94 -3.82
N ALA A 137 3.60 6.86 -4.80
CA ALA A 137 4.78 7.24 -5.57
C ALA A 137 5.84 7.85 -4.64
N LYS A 138 5.45 8.75 -3.71
CA LYS A 138 6.35 9.33 -2.71
C LYS A 138 6.99 8.26 -1.84
N ALA A 139 6.18 7.38 -1.24
CA ALA A 139 6.68 6.31 -0.38
C ALA A 139 7.65 5.39 -1.11
N PHE A 140 7.32 5.01 -2.35
CA PHE A 140 8.18 4.16 -3.16
C PHE A 140 9.50 4.86 -3.51
N SER A 141 9.47 6.14 -3.89
CA SER A 141 10.67 6.91 -4.27
C SER A 141 11.70 6.98 -3.14
N PHE A 142 11.26 7.10 -1.87
CA PHE A 142 12.16 7.04 -0.71
C PHE A 142 12.82 5.67 -0.51
N LEU A 143 12.26 4.60 -1.06
CA LEU A 143 12.77 3.24 -0.98
C LEU A 143 13.40 2.74 -2.29
N ALA A 144 13.40 3.55 -3.33
CA ALA A 144 13.79 3.17 -4.70
C ALA A 144 15.31 3.03 -4.92
N CYS A 145 16.10 3.10 -3.85
CA CYS A 145 17.55 2.92 -3.97
C CYS A 145 17.90 1.60 -4.66
N GLY A 146 18.70 1.71 -5.72
CA GLY A 146 19.12 0.58 -6.55
C GLY A 146 18.25 0.32 -7.78
N PHE A 147 17.16 1.08 -7.97
CA PHE A 147 16.38 1.08 -9.20
C PHE A 147 16.74 2.30 -10.08
N ASN A 148 16.66 2.13 -11.39
CA ASN A 148 16.66 3.22 -12.37
C ASN A 148 15.20 3.59 -12.63
N VAL A 149 14.77 4.76 -12.15
CA VAL A 149 13.37 5.17 -12.16
C VAL A 149 13.15 6.33 -13.11
N ARG A 150 12.14 6.23 -13.95
CA ARG A 150 11.55 7.34 -14.73
C ARG A 150 10.17 7.65 -14.23
N TYR A 151 9.87 8.95 -14.18
CA TYR A 151 8.58 9.44 -13.71
C TYR A 151 7.76 10.01 -14.85
N PHE A 152 6.47 9.70 -14.84
CA PHE A 152 5.49 10.07 -15.85
C PHE A 152 4.24 10.65 -15.19
N ASP A 153 3.80 11.84 -15.63
CA ASP A 153 2.53 12.43 -15.18
C ASP A 153 1.92 13.30 -16.29
N GLU A 154 0.59 13.50 -16.24
CA GLU A 154 -0.09 14.43 -17.15
C GLU A 154 0.27 15.89 -16.82
N ASN A 155 0.51 16.19 -15.54
CA ASN A 155 0.85 17.49 -15.02
C ASN A 155 2.35 17.61 -14.71
N LEU A 156 3.09 18.30 -15.57
CA LEU A 156 4.52 18.49 -15.39
C LEU A 156 4.86 19.35 -14.16
N GLU A 157 4.01 20.30 -13.78
CA GLU A 157 4.22 21.15 -12.60
C GLU A 157 4.11 20.33 -11.31
N GLU A 158 3.09 19.44 -11.23
CA GLU A 158 2.95 18.50 -10.11
C GLU A 158 4.14 17.53 -10.06
N LEU A 159 4.59 17.06 -11.22
CA LEU A 159 5.75 16.17 -11.30
C LEU A 159 7.04 16.87 -10.81
N MET A 160 7.24 18.15 -11.15
CA MET A 160 8.37 18.93 -10.66
C MET A 160 8.28 19.16 -9.15
N ALA A 161 7.12 19.58 -8.64
CA ALA A 161 6.89 19.74 -7.19
C ALA A 161 7.12 18.43 -6.42
N PHE A 162 6.64 17.32 -6.95
CA PHE A 162 6.88 15.99 -6.40
C PHE A 162 8.39 15.68 -6.28
N THR A 163 9.20 16.00 -7.30
CA THR A 163 10.65 15.70 -7.26
C THR A 163 11.39 16.55 -6.23
N GLU A 164 10.95 17.77 -5.97
CA GLU A 164 11.46 18.61 -4.89
C GLU A 164 11.10 18.02 -3.52
N GLU A 165 9.84 17.57 -3.32
CA GLU A 165 9.39 16.97 -2.07
C GLU A 165 10.11 15.65 -1.72
N VAL A 166 10.42 14.81 -2.73
CA VAL A 166 11.14 13.55 -2.51
C VAL A 166 12.65 13.69 -2.65
N GLU A 167 13.16 14.92 -2.84
CA GLU A 167 14.59 15.24 -2.91
C GLU A 167 15.34 14.43 -3.98
N LEU A 168 14.74 14.24 -5.14
CA LEU A 168 15.37 13.50 -6.24
C LEU A 168 16.46 14.35 -6.91
N HIS A 169 17.63 13.75 -7.10
CA HIS A 169 18.73 14.37 -7.85
C HIS A 169 18.66 13.94 -9.33
N ASP A 170 18.59 14.93 -10.22
CA ASP A 170 18.57 14.73 -11.68
C ASP A 170 17.53 13.68 -12.16
N PRO A 171 16.23 13.87 -11.79
CA PRO A 171 15.20 12.90 -12.12
C PRO A 171 14.85 12.92 -13.62
N ASP A 172 14.61 11.75 -14.19
CA ASP A 172 14.10 11.63 -15.57
C ASP A 172 12.57 11.81 -15.55
N LEU A 173 12.11 13.03 -15.90
CA LEU A 173 10.74 13.47 -15.86
C LEU A 173 10.11 13.51 -17.25
N ASN A 174 8.97 12.90 -17.41
CA ASN A 174 8.30 12.79 -18.68
C ASN A 174 6.81 13.19 -18.53
N ARG A 175 6.43 14.23 -19.28
CA ARG A 175 5.00 14.55 -19.41
C ARG A 175 4.34 13.51 -20.29
N ILE A 176 3.15 13.06 -19.90
CA ILE A 176 2.29 12.23 -20.73
C ILE A 176 1.03 12.99 -21.14
N SER A 177 0.51 12.69 -22.33
CA SER A 177 -0.76 13.20 -22.80
C SER A 177 -1.50 12.15 -23.62
N LYS A 178 -2.81 12.34 -23.80
CA LYS A 178 -3.67 11.38 -24.51
C LYS A 178 -3.28 11.18 -25.97
N ASP A 179 -2.61 12.18 -26.58
CA ASP A 179 -2.20 12.16 -27.99
C ASP A 179 -0.81 11.53 -28.21
N MET A 180 -0.15 11.11 -27.13
CA MET A 180 1.16 10.46 -27.21
C MET A 180 1.03 8.97 -27.52
N SER A 181 2.14 8.42 -28.00
CA SER A 181 2.35 6.99 -28.21
C SER A 181 3.57 6.58 -27.40
N LEU A 182 3.35 5.86 -26.28
CA LEU A 182 4.38 5.47 -25.34
C LEU A 182 4.69 3.97 -25.46
N ASP A 183 5.97 3.65 -25.47
CA ASP A 183 6.49 2.29 -25.44
C ASP A 183 7.27 2.06 -24.14
N PHE A 184 6.74 1.20 -23.27
CA PHE A 184 7.38 0.84 -22.00
C PHE A 184 8.13 -0.51 -22.05
N SER A 185 8.36 -1.07 -23.22
CA SER A 185 9.11 -2.33 -23.38
C SER A 185 10.56 -2.27 -22.89
N ALA A 186 11.14 -1.05 -22.80
CA ALA A 186 12.51 -0.85 -22.29
C ALA A 186 12.59 -0.86 -20.74
N PHE A 187 11.46 -0.89 -20.05
CA PHE A 187 11.38 -1.02 -18.60
C PHE A 187 11.15 -2.47 -18.20
N ASP A 188 11.63 -2.84 -17.02
CA ASP A 188 11.32 -4.15 -16.44
C ASP A 188 9.93 -4.11 -15.77
N ALA A 189 9.58 -2.98 -15.17
CA ALA A 189 8.30 -2.79 -14.50
C ALA A 189 7.66 -1.42 -14.76
N VAL A 190 6.31 -1.39 -14.73
CA VAL A 190 5.48 -0.19 -14.64
C VAL A 190 4.78 -0.21 -13.29
N LEU A 191 4.84 0.91 -12.56
CA LEU A 191 4.06 1.16 -11.35
C LEU A 191 3.08 2.29 -11.64
N ASP A 192 1.78 1.98 -11.61
CA ASP A 192 0.73 3.00 -11.78
C ASP A 192 0.19 3.44 -10.42
N PHE A 193 0.59 4.62 -10.02
CA PHE A 193 0.08 5.32 -8.84
C PHE A 193 -0.83 6.49 -9.21
N SER A 194 -1.23 6.59 -10.47
CA SER A 194 -2.10 7.67 -10.95
C SER A 194 -3.58 7.39 -10.65
N ASN A 195 -4.38 8.46 -10.76
CA ASN A 195 -5.83 8.37 -10.79
C ASN A 195 -6.37 8.52 -12.22
N MET A 196 -5.56 8.22 -13.23
CA MET A 196 -5.96 8.31 -14.63
C MET A 196 -7.09 7.34 -14.93
N SER A 197 -8.07 7.79 -15.71
CA SER A 197 -9.20 6.96 -16.15
C SER A 197 -8.86 6.06 -17.33
N SER A 198 -7.72 6.29 -18.00
CA SER A 198 -7.27 5.51 -19.15
C SER A 198 -5.76 5.66 -19.36
N LEU A 199 -5.12 4.58 -19.81
CA LEU A 199 -3.72 4.54 -20.22
C LEU A 199 -3.58 4.16 -21.71
N ASN A 200 -4.53 4.56 -22.56
CA ASN A 200 -4.57 4.21 -23.98
C ASN A 200 -3.35 4.71 -24.78
N MET A 201 -2.68 5.77 -24.29
CA MET A 201 -1.43 6.25 -24.90
C MET A 201 -0.26 5.27 -24.79
N ILE A 202 -0.34 4.28 -23.92
CA ILE A 202 0.72 3.26 -23.75
C ILE A 202 0.44 2.12 -24.74
N ASN A 203 1.30 1.97 -25.74
CA ASN A 203 1.14 0.93 -26.76
C ASN A 203 1.83 -0.40 -26.39
N THR A 204 2.84 -0.34 -25.54
CA THR A 204 3.55 -1.53 -25.05
C THR A 204 3.80 -1.36 -23.56
N LEU A 205 3.41 -2.34 -22.77
CA LEU A 205 3.68 -2.40 -21.34
C LEU A 205 5.00 -3.13 -21.04
N ALA A 206 5.52 -2.96 -19.83
CA ALA A 206 6.68 -3.67 -19.34
C ALA A 206 6.37 -5.16 -19.06
N LYS A 207 7.41 -5.93 -18.73
CA LYS A 207 7.26 -7.33 -18.33
C LYS A 207 6.38 -7.49 -17.07
N PHE A 208 6.51 -6.56 -16.12
CA PHE A 208 5.73 -6.53 -14.87
C PHE A 208 4.98 -5.21 -14.75
N ASN A 209 3.70 -5.24 -14.41
CA ASN A 209 2.86 -4.04 -14.33
C ASN A 209 2.03 -4.12 -13.05
N PHE A 210 2.24 -3.16 -12.16
CA PHE A 210 1.68 -3.14 -10.81
C PHE A 210 0.89 -1.87 -10.55
N ASP A 211 -0.18 -2.00 -9.79
CA ASP A 211 -0.74 -0.92 -8.99
C ASP A 211 -1.08 -1.42 -7.58
N MET A 212 -1.37 -0.49 -6.68
CA MET A 212 -1.73 -0.83 -5.29
C MET A 212 -3.25 -0.87 -5.09
N LYS A 213 -4.02 -1.09 -6.15
CA LYS A 213 -5.48 -1.22 -6.13
C LYS A 213 -5.89 -2.67 -5.87
N ASN A 214 -6.98 -2.85 -5.13
CA ASN A 214 -7.56 -4.17 -4.96
C ASN A 214 -8.36 -4.57 -6.21
N ASN A 215 -8.75 -5.84 -6.30
CA ASN A 215 -9.41 -6.39 -7.49
C ASN A 215 -10.81 -5.80 -7.79
N LYS A 216 -11.41 -5.07 -6.84
CA LYS A 216 -12.73 -4.42 -7.00
C LYS A 216 -12.62 -2.96 -7.43
N GLU A 217 -11.47 -2.33 -7.20
CA GLU A 217 -11.21 -0.96 -7.60
C GLU A 217 -10.98 -0.88 -9.11
N PHE A 218 -11.38 0.24 -9.69
CA PHE A 218 -11.06 0.53 -11.09
C PHE A 218 -9.55 0.76 -11.23
N SER A 219 -8.94 0.06 -12.19
CA SER A 219 -7.54 0.21 -12.56
C SER A 219 -7.42 0.43 -14.07
N ALA A 220 -6.92 1.60 -14.46
CA ALA A 220 -6.60 1.89 -15.87
C ALA A 220 -5.47 1.00 -16.37
N LEU A 221 -4.48 0.68 -15.50
CA LEU A 221 -3.39 -0.22 -15.84
C LEU A 221 -3.88 -1.65 -16.09
N LYS A 222 -4.79 -2.16 -15.25
CA LYS A 222 -5.42 -3.48 -15.44
C LYS A 222 -6.17 -3.56 -16.76
N GLN A 223 -6.97 -2.53 -17.06
CA GLN A 223 -7.68 -2.47 -18.33
C GLN A 223 -6.70 -2.50 -19.50
N ARG A 224 -5.66 -1.64 -19.46
CA ARG A 224 -4.68 -1.57 -20.53
C ARG A 224 -3.86 -2.85 -20.68
N ALA A 225 -3.48 -3.49 -19.58
CA ALA A 225 -2.79 -4.77 -19.60
C ALA A 225 -3.64 -5.88 -20.26
N ASN A 226 -4.94 -5.92 -19.96
CA ASN A 226 -5.85 -6.87 -20.61
C ASN A 226 -5.94 -6.64 -22.14
N GLU A 227 -6.04 -5.38 -22.59
CA GLU A 227 -6.09 -5.03 -24.01
C GLU A 227 -4.81 -5.45 -24.76
N LEU A 228 -3.66 -5.34 -24.09
CA LEU A 228 -2.35 -5.67 -24.65
C LEU A 228 -1.90 -7.11 -24.38
N ASN A 229 -2.70 -7.92 -23.71
CA ASN A 229 -2.33 -9.26 -23.21
C ASN A 229 -1.03 -9.26 -22.39
N ALA A 230 -0.83 -8.21 -21.58
CA ALA A 230 0.32 -8.06 -20.69
C ALA A 230 0.02 -8.57 -19.28
N VAL A 231 1.07 -8.92 -18.54
CA VAL A 231 0.95 -9.33 -17.13
C VAL A 231 0.58 -8.11 -16.28
N TYR A 232 -0.40 -8.27 -15.41
CA TYR A 232 -0.80 -7.28 -14.41
C TYR A 232 -0.82 -7.91 -13.02
N THR A 233 -0.41 -7.16 -12.03
CA THR A 233 -0.38 -7.57 -10.62
C THR A 233 -1.04 -6.50 -9.76
N SER A 234 -2.07 -6.88 -8.99
CA SER A 234 -2.80 -6.03 -8.05
C SER A 234 -2.27 -6.16 -6.63
N TYR A 235 -2.79 -5.33 -5.72
CA TYR A 235 -2.58 -5.48 -4.28
C TYR A 235 -2.99 -6.89 -3.78
N ASP A 236 -4.11 -7.42 -4.29
CA ASP A 236 -4.61 -8.74 -3.89
C ASP A 236 -3.70 -9.90 -4.32
N ASP A 237 -2.92 -9.73 -5.39
CA ASP A 237 -2.01 -10.76 -5.89
C ASP A 237 -0.77 -10.92 -5.00
N ILE A 238 -0.38 -9.87 -4.28
CA ILE A 238 0.74 -9.88 -3.32
C ILE A 238 0.29 -9.96 -1.86
N ILE A 239 -1.00 -10.19 -1.59
CA ILE A 239 -1.60 -10.15 -0.24
C ILE A 239 -0.92 -11.07 0.76
N GLU A 240 -0.45 -12.24 0.34
CA GLU A 240 0.29 -13.15 1.23
C GLU A 240 1.60 -12.53 1.71
N LYS A 241 2.37 -11.87 0.83
CA LYS A 241 3.60 -11.15 1.20
C LYS A 241 3.29 -9.96 2.13
N LEU A 242 2.20 -9.25 1.86
CA LEU A 242 1.73 -8.16 2.73
C LEU A 242 1.38 -8.69 4.13
N CYS A 243 0.63 -9.79 4.21
CA CYS A 243 0.31 -10.42 5.48
C CYS A 243 1.55 -10.97 6.21
N ASP A 244 2.55 -11.51 5.50
CA ASP A 244 3.80 -11.96 6.10
C ASP A 244 4.57 -10.80 6.76
N ARG A 245 4.61 -9.66 6.11
CA ARG A 245 5.27 -8.46 6.66
C ARG A 245 4.46 -7.88 7.82
N ALA A 246 3.15 -7.71 7.67
CA ALA A 246 2.28 -7.22 8.72
C ALA A 246 2.35 -8.11 9.98
N TYR A 247 2.34 -9.43 9.80
CA TYR A 247 2.51 -10.38 10.89
C TYR A 247 3.82 -10.12 11.66
N LYS A 248 4.96 -10.07 10.96
CA LYS A 248 6.27 -9.80 11.59
C LYS A 248 6.29 -8.48 12.34
N THR A 249 5.61 -7.46 11.81
CA THR A 249 5.54 -6.13 12.43
C THR A 249 4.64 -6.11 13.67
N ILE A 250 3.58 -6.94 13.71
CA ILE A 250 2.63 -7.01 14.84
C ILE A 250 3.18 -7.82 16.01
N ILE A 251 3.97 -8.86 15.75
CA ILE A 251 4.48 -9.75 16.80
C ILE A 251 5.81 -9.30 17.42
N GLN A 252 6.46 -8.28 16.85
CA GLN A 252 7.65 -7.65 17.44
C GLN A 252 7.28 -6.83 18.68
#